data_b354f61ea6dbf9a8d3ade8a9bf23513a
#
_entry.id   b354f61ea6dbf9a8d3ade8a9bf23513a
#
_cell.length_a   1.000
_cell.length_b   1.000
_cell.length_c   1.000
_cell.angle_alpha   90.00
_cell.angle_beta   90.00
_cell.angle_gamma   90.00
#
_symmetry.space_group_name_H-M   'P 1'
#
loop_
_entity.id
_entity.type
_entity.pdbx_description
1 polymer ?
#
loop_
_entity_poly.entity_id
_entity_poly.type
_entity_poly.pdbx_seq_one_letter_code
_entity_poly.pdbx_strand_id
1 'polypeptide(L)'
;MRFLLLILPLFLVGKALGADEIPASLTGAKGDPVRGRAIVANRQVGLCLLCHSGPFPEERFQGNLAPDLRSAARLSEGEIRLRLVDPARVNPQTIMPAYYRADGLTRVAPSFRGKTILTAGQIEDVVAYLVTLK
;
A
#
# COMPACT_ATOMS: atom_id res chain seq x y z
N MET A 1 -34.81 38.58 39.92
CA MET A 1 -34.88 37.54 38.89
C MET A 1 -33.51 37.45 38.21
N ARG A 2 -32.70 36.45 38.55
CA ARG A 2 -31.36 36.24 37.99
C ARG A 2 -31.46 35.20 36.88
N PHE A 3 -31.31 35.61 35.61
CA PHE A 3 -31.22 34.68 34.49
C PHE A 3 -29.82 34.05 34.46
N LEU A 4 -29.79 32.74 34.74
CA LEU A 4 -28.57 31.94 34.62
C LEU A 4 -28.45 31.49 33.16
N LEU A 5 -27.56 32.12 32.40
CA LEU A 5 -27.19 31.70 31.03
C LEU A 5 -26.34 30.43 31.13
N LEU A 6 -26.94 29.29 30.80
CA LEU A 6 -26.24 28.03 30.57
C LEU A 6 -25.52 28.09 29.24
N ILE A 7 -24.21 28.30 29.27
CA ILE A 7 -23.34 28.17 28.08
C ILE A 7 -23.05 26.68 27.87
N LEU A 8 -23.71 26.09 26.88
CA LEU A 8 -23.46 24.71 26.45
C LEU A 8 -22.17 24.68 25.61
N PRO A 9 -21.11 23.94 25.97
CA PRO A 9 -19.91 23.86 25.15
C PRO A 9 -20.22 23.06 23.87
N LEU A 10 -20.08 23.72 22.73
CA LEU A 10 -20.17 23.12 21.41
C LEU A 10 -18.87 22.33 21.16
N PHE A 11 -18.90 21.02 21.39
CA PHE A 11 -17.81 20.13 20.97
C PHE A 11 -17.80 20.03 19.45
N LEU A 12 -16.92 20.79 18.80
CA LEU A 12 -16.56 20.57 17.41
C LEU A 12 -15.79 19.23 17.34
N VAL A 13 -16.49 18.16 16.97
CA VAL A 13 -15.87 16.90 16.55
C VAL A 13 -15.23 17.18 15.18
N GLY A 14 -13.98 17.61 15.18
CA GLY A 14 -13.18 17.69 13.98
C GLY A 14 -13.04 16.27 13.41
N LYS A 15 -13.63 15.98 12.23
CA LYS A 15 -13.25 14.84 11.43
C LYS A 15 -11.78 15.04 11.07
N ALA A 16 -10.89 14.27 11.69
CA ALA A 16 -9.55 14.09 11.19
C ALA A 16 -9.70 13.55 9.75
N LEU A 17 -9.22 14.31 8.76
CA LEU A 17 -9.00 13.83 7.41
C LEU A 17 -7.87 12.79 7.53
N GLY A 18 -8.23 11.55 7.88
CA GLY A 18 -7.31 10.43 7.86
C GLY A 18 -6.84 10.24 6.43
N ALA A 19 -5.53 10.11 6.24
CA ALA A 19 -4.98 9.67 4.98
C ALA A 19 -5.71 8.37 4.56
N ASP A 20 -6.05 8.26 3.28
CA ASP A 20 -6.67 7.04 2.76
C ASP A 20 -5.74 5.86 3.04
N GLU A 21 -6.17 4.92 3.86
CA GLU A 21 -5.39 3.74 4.26
C GLU A 21 -6.29 2.51 4.47
N ILE A 22 -5.69 1.34 4.48
CA ILE A 22 -6.31 0.08 4.94
C ILE A 22 -5.60 -0.30 6.25
N PRO A 23 -6.10 0.10 7.42
CA PRO A 23 -5.40 -0.07 8.69
C PRO A 23 -5.32 -1.53 9.13
N ALA A 24 -6.34 -2.32 8.85
CA ALA A 24 -6.38 -3.74 9.21
C ALA A 24 -5.60 -4.61 8.23
N SER A 25 -4.85 -5.59 8.76
CA SER A 25 -4.23 -6.62 7.94
C SER A 25 -5.28 -7.42 7.16
N LEU A 26 -4.98 -7.74 5.90
CA LEU A 26 -5.87 -8.55 5.04
C LEU A 26 -6.01 -10.00 5.52
N THR A 27 -5.07 -10.48 6.34
CA THR A 27 -5.06 -11.85 6.90
C THR A 27 -5.37 -11.89 8.39
N GLY A 28 -5.48 -10.71 9.04
CA GLY A 28 -5.57 -10.61 10.49
C GLY A 28 -4.23 -10.84 11.24
N ALA A 29 -3.15 -11.13 10.52
CA ALA A 29 -1.81 -11.36 11.07
C ALA A 29 -0.78 -10.44 10.41
N LYS A 30 0.37 -10.27 11.03
CA LYS A 30 1.52 -9.58 10.43
C LYS A 30 2.19 -10.49 9.40
N GLY A 31 2.67 -9.87 8.31
CA GLY A 31 3.49 -10.54 7.31
C GLY A 31 4.93 -10.80 7.78
N ASP A 32 5.65 -11.56 6.97
CA ASP A 32 7.06 -11.89 7.17
C ASP A 32 7.93 -11.00 6.26
N PRO A 33 8.82 -10.16 6.81
CA PRO A 33 9.63 -9.25 6.02
C PRO A 33 10.68 -9.97 5.13
N VAL A 34 11.10 -11.19 5.51
CA VAL A 34 12.05 -11.97 4.70
C VAL A 34 11.37 -12.48 3.43
N ARG A 35 10.15 -13.03 3.56
CA ARG A 35 9.34 -13.40 2.39
C ARG A 35 8.95 -12.17 1.57
N GLY A 36 8.60 -11.06 2.23
CA GLY A 36 8.29 -9.81 1.57
C GLY A 36 9.43 -9.29 0.70
N ARG A 37 10.67 -9.32 1.22
CA ARG A 37 11.86 -8.96 0.42
C ARG A 37 12.03 -9.86 -0.79
N ALA A 38 11.85 -11.16 -0.62
CA ALA A 38 11.96 -12.12 -1.73
C ALA A 38 10.90 -11.87 -2.82
N ILE A 39 9.66 -11.51 -2.43
CA ILE A 39 8.59 -11.15 -3.36
C ILE A 39 8.98 -9.87 -4.12
N VAL A 40 9.42 -8.82 -3.43
CA VAL A 40 9.80 -7.53 -4.05
C VAL A 40 10.95 -7.70 -5.04
N ALA A 41 11.96 -8.51 -4.69
CA ALA A 41 13.10 -8.81 -5.57
C ALA A 41 12.72 -9.65 -6.79
N ASN A 42 11.64 -10.44 -6.69
CA ASN A 42 11.25 -11.34 -7.76
C ASN A 42 10.51 -10.60 -8.88
N ARG A 43 11.14 -10.46 -10.02
CA ARG A 43 10.64 -9.73 -11.20
C ARG A 43 9.45 -10.41 -11.89
N GLN A 44 9.12 -11.66 -11.55
CA GLN A 44 8.01 -12.41 -12.11
C GLN A 44 6.81 -12.50 -11.16
N VAL A 45 7.04 -12.34 -9.86
CA VAL A 45 5.99 -12.42 -8.82
C VAL A 45 5.60 -11.02 -8.35
N GLY A 46 6.55 -10.27 -7.76
CA GLY A 46 6.29 -8.94 -7.20
C GLY A 46 6.25 -7.85 -8.26
N LEU A 47 7.00 -7.99 -9.35
CA LEU A 47 7.10 -7.01 -10.45
C LEU A 47 7.61 -5.62 -10.02
N CYS A 48 7.92 -5.42 -8.74
CA CYS A 48 8.22 -4.11 -8.14
C CYS A 48 9.44 -3.45 -8.80
N LEU A 49 10.53 -4.20 -8.98
CA LEU A 49 11.77 -3.69 -9.53
C LEU A 49 11.75 -3.46 -11.05
N LEU A 50 10.62 -3.73 -11.71
CA LEU A 50 10.42 -3.29 -13.10
C LEU A 50 10.23 -1.77 -13.19
N CYS A 51 9.70 -1.14 -12.14
CA CYS A 51 9.40 0.28 -12.09
C CYS A 51 10.16 1.02 -10.98
N HIS A 52 10.38 0.39 -9.83
CA HIS A 52 11.04 0.96 -8.66
C HIS A 52 12.52 0.56 -8.57
N SER A 53 13.32 1.42 -7.97
CA SER A 53 14.62 1.08 -7.39
C SER A 53 14.49 0.80 -5.88
N GLY A 54 15.52 0.19 -5.27
CA GLY A 54 15.57 -0.08 -3.84
C GLY A 54 16.87 -0.73 -3.40
N PRO A 55 17.00 -1.16 -2.15
CA PRO A 55 18.23 -1.74 -1.59
C PRO A 55 18.41 -3.20 -2.00
N PHE A 56 18.55 -3.45 -3.29
CA PHE A 56 18.75 -4.77 -3.89
C PHE A 56 20.05 -4.78 -4.71
N PRO A 57 21.24 -4.88 -4.06
CA PRO A 57 22.51 -4.84 -4.76
C PRO A 57 22.72 -6.02 -5.72
N GLU A 58 22.01 -7.11 -5.51
CA GLU A 58 21.99 -8.27 -6.40
C GLU A 58 21.23 -8.02 -7.70
N GLU A 59 20.31 -7.04 -7.73
CA GLU A 59 19.52 -6.69 -8.90
C GLU A 59 20.15 -5.50 -9.64
N ARG A 60 20.88 -5.78 -10.71
CA ARG A 60 21.63 -4.77 -11.47
C ARG A 60 20.74 -3.82 -12.27
N PHE A 61 19.56 -4.28 -12.70
CA PHE A 61 18.65 -3.54 -13.56
C PHE A 61 17.35 -3.24 -12.81
N GLN A 62 17.35 -2.17 -12.04
CA GLN A 62 16.17 -1.69 -11.33
C GLN A 62 15.51 -0.57 -12.14
N GLY A 63 14.17 -0.49 -12.05
CA GLY A 63 13.40 0.55 -12.72
C GLY A 63 13.61 1.93 -12.13
N ASN A 64 13.27 2.94 -12.93
CA ASN A 64 13.33 4.36 -12.55
C ASN A 64 12.04 5.12 -12.90
N LEU A 65 10.96 4.39 -13.19
CA LEU A 65 9.65 4.96 -13.51
C LEU A 65 8.86 5.39 -12.27
N ALA A 66 9.22 4.86 -11.11
CA ALA A 66 8.54 5.09 -9.84
C ALA A 66 9.57 5.43 -8.74
N PRO A 67 9.14 6.03 -7.61
CA PRO A 67 10.04 6.39 -6.52
C PRO A 67 10.81 5.19 -5.97
N ASP A 68 12.02 5.43 -5.44
CA ASP A 68 12.78 4.42 -4.72
C ASP A 68 11.96 3.87 -3.54
N LEU A 69 11.99 2.55 -3.33
CA LEU A 69 11.18 1.86 -2.32
C LEU A 69 11.48 2.31 -0.89
N ARG A 70 12.68 2.89 -0.61
CA ARG A 70 12.98 3.51 0.68
C ARG A 70 12.04 4.68 1.00
N SER A 71 11.40 5.27 0.00
CA SER A 71 10.38 6.32 0.21
C SER A 71 9.16 5.82 0.99
N ALA A 72 8.89 4.50 0.98
CA ALA A 72 7.83 3.87 1.76
C ALA A 72 8.03 3.99 3.28
N ALA A 73 9.26 4.23 3.74
CA ALA A 73 9.60 4.44 5.15
C ALA A 73 8.81 5.58 5.84
N ARG A 74 8.27 6.51 5.04
CA ARG A 74 7.47 7.65 5.53
C ARG A 74 5.98 7.35 5.65
N LEU A 75 5.56 6.18 5.20
CA LEU A 75 4.16 5.76 5.17
C LEU A 75 3.85 4.83 6.34
N SER A 76 2.59 4.81 6.78
CA SER A 76 2.06 3.79 7.68
C SER A 76 1.92 2.44 6.95
N GLU A 77 1.80 1.35 7.72
CA GLU A 77 1.48 0.03 7.15
C GLU A 77 0.17 0.07 6.34
N GLY A 78 -0.84 0.81 6.84
CA GLY A 78 -2.13 0.95 6.17
C GLY A 78 -2.05 1.73 4.87
N GLU A 79 -1.23 2.77 4.80
CA GLU A 79 -0.98 3.54 3.58
C GLU A 79 -0.21 2.72 2.53
N ILE A 80 0.78 1.93 2.95
CA ILE A 80 1.50 1.00 2.07
C ILE A 80 0.53 -0.05 1.54
N ARG A 81 -0.27 -0.65 2.43
CA ARG A 81 -1.26 -1.68 2.09
C ARG A 81 -2.25 -1.16 1.05
N LEU A 82 -2.79 0.04 1.23
CA LEU A 82 -3.70 0.63 0.25
C LEU A 82 -3.06 0.79 -1.12
N ARG A 83 -1.80 1.24 -1.18
CA ARG A 83 -1.08 1.41 -2.45
C ARG A 83 -0.80 0.08 -3.16
N LEU A 84 -0.64 -1.00 -2.42
CA LEU A 84 -0.52 -2.34 -3.00
C LEU A 84 -1.87 -2.90 -3.43
N VAL A 85 -2.91 -2.74 -2.62
CA VAL A 85 -4.25 -3.28 -2.90
C VAL A 85 -4.89 -2.58 -4.09
N ASP A 86 -4.96 -1.25 -4.05
CA ASP A 86 -5.60 -0.44 -5.09
C ASP A 86 -4.98 0.97 -5.15
N PRO A 87 -3.85 1.13 -5.83
CA PRO A 87 -3.14 2.40 -5.90
C PRO A 87 -3.96 3.51 -6.59
N ALA A 88 -4.95 3.17 -7.41
CA ALA A 88 -5.81 4.15 -8.06
C ALA A 88 -6.68 4.94 -7.06
N ARG A 89 -6.92 4.41 -5.87
CA ARG A 89 -7.59 5.16 -4.79
C ARG A 89 -6.74 6.33 -4.28
N VAL A 90 -5.42 6.20 -4.34
CA VAL A 90 -4.48 7.26 -3.93
C VAL A 90 -4.17 8.20 -5.10
N ASN A 91 -3.97 7.63 -6.28
CA ASN A 91 -3.73 8.38 -7.51
C ASN A 91 -4.47 7.72 -8.68
N PRO A 92 -5.59 8.29 -9.14
CA PRO A 92 -6.36 7.71 -10.25
C PRO A 92 -5.59 7.60 -11.57
N GLN A 93 -4.49 8.33 -11.73
CA GLN A 93 -3.65 8.31 -12.94
C GLN A 93 -2.43 7.39 -12.80
N THR A 94 -2.34 6.62 -11.71
CA THR A 94 -1.20 5.74 -11.48
C THR A 94 -1.08 4.66 -12.56
N ILE A 95 0.17 4.33 -12.91
CA ILE A 95 0.49 3.16 -13.75
C ILE A 95 0.82 1.93 -12.89
N MET A 96 0.94 2.09 -11.56
CA MET A 96 1.15 0.98 -10.65
C MET A 96 -0.07 0.05 -10.68
N PRO A 97 0.10 -1.26 -10.92
CA PRO A 97 -1.02 -2.19 -10.94
C PRO A 97 -1.63 -2.36 -9.56
N ALA A 98 -2.93 -2.67 -9.52
CA ALA A 98 -3.59 -3.11 -8.29
C ALA A 98 -3.23 -4.57 -8.03
N TYR A 99 -2.46 -4.84 -6.98
CA TYR A 99 -1.95 -6.19 -6.71
C TYR A 99 -2.99 -7.12 -6.09
N TYR A 100 -4.03 -6.56 -5.45
CA TYR A 100 -5.06 -7.35 -4.74
C TYR A 100 -6.49 -6.98 -5.16
N ARG A 101 -6.66 -6.54 -6.40
CA ARG A 101 -7.96 -6.28 -7.01
C ARG A 101 -8.08 -7.07 -8.30
N ALA A 102 -9.22 -7.75 -8.51
CA ALA A 102 -9.45 -8.62 -9.66
C ALA A 102 -10.55 -8.11 -10.60
N ASP A 103 -11.37 -7.16 -10.15
CA ASP A 103 -12.52 -6.61 -10.86
C ASP A 103 -12.36 -5.11 -11.16
N GLY A 104 -13.14 -4.61 -12.09
CA GLY A 104 -13.14 -3.20 -12.48
C GLY A 104 -11.83 -2.72 -13.09
N LEU A 105 -10.97 -3.63 -13.55
CA LEU A 105 -9.68 -3.33 -14.18
C LEU A 105 -9.81 -3.33 -15.71
N THR A 106 -8.99 -2.51 -16.36
CA THR A 106 -8.88 -2.44 -17.82
C THR A 106 -7.51 -2.91 -18.28
N ARG A 107 -7.42 -3.41 -19.51
CA ARG A 107 -6.16 -3.85 -20.15
C ARG A 107 -5.41 -4.93 -19.36
N VAL A 108 -6.14 -5.82 -18.70
CA VAL A 108 -5.56 -6.91 -17.93
C VAL A 108 -5.04 -8.00 -18.86
N ALA A 109 -3.78 -8.40 -18.66
CA ALA A 109 -3.20 -9.52 -19.39
C ALA A 109 -4.02 -10.80 -19.18
N PRO A 110 -4.17 -11.67 -20.17
CA PRO A 110 -5.04 -12.86 -20.10
C PRO A 110 -4.77 -13.74 -18.87
N SER A 111 -3.52 -13.90 -18.47
CA SER A 111 -3.11 -14.71 -17.31
C SER A 111 -3.58 -14.18 -15.96
N PHE A 112 -3.93 -12.87 -15.88
CA PHE A 112 -4.36 -12.20 -14.64
C PHE A 112 -5.86 -11.87 -14.62
N ARG A 113 -6.62 -12.16 -15.68
CA ARG A 113 -8.06 -11.87 -15.73
C ARG A 113 -8.80 -12.59 -14.61
N GLY A 114 -9.54 -11.83 -13.79
CA GLY A 114 -10.29 -12.33 -12.63
C GLY A 114 -9.42 -12.85 -11.49
N LYS A 115 -8.12 -12.51 -11.47
CA LYS A 115 -7.18 -12.92 -10.43
C LYS A 115 -6.43 -11.71 -9.87
N THR A 116 -6.04 -11.80 -8.61
CA THR A 116 -5.09 -10.87 -8.02
C THR A 116 -3.66 -11.22 -8.44
N ILE A 117 -2.77 -10.23 -8.49
CA ILE A 117 -1.33 -10.47 -8.77
C ILE A 117 -0.69 -11.16 -7.57
N LEU A 118 -1.00 -10.70 -6.36
CA LEU A 118 -0.52 -11.27 -5.10
C LEU A 118 -1.69 -11.76 -4.25
N THR A 119 -1.45 -12.73 -3.40
CA THR A 119 -2.40 -13.17 -2.36
C THR A 119 -2.41 -12.19 -1.19
N ALA A 120 -3.43 -12.25 -0.31
CA ALA A 120 -3.49 -11.46 0.91
C ALA A 120 -2.23 -11.62 1.77
N GLY A 121 -1.76 -12.86 1.97
CA GLY A 121 -0.54 -13.14 2.72
C GLY A 121 0.71 -12.51 2.10
N GLN A 122 0.83 -12.55 0.77
CA GLN A 122 1.94 -11.92 0.07
C GLN A 122 1.90 -10.39 0.16
N ILE A 123 0.72 -9.77 0.15
CA ILE A 123 0.58 -8.34 0.42
C ILE A 123 1.11 -8.00 1.80
N GLU A 124 0.70 -8.75 2.84
CA GLU A 124 1.16 -8.50 4.21
C GLU A 124 2.67 -8.72 4.36
N ASP A 125 3.25 -9.73 3.68
CA ASP A 125 4.69 -9.96 3.66
C ASP A 125 5.43 -8.75 3.04
N VAL A 126 4.94 -8.21 1.93
CA VAL A 126 5.52 -7.02 1.29
C VAL A 126 5.38 -5.79 2.17
N VAL A 127 4.22 -5.56 2.82
CA VAL A 127 4.03 -4.47 3.79
C VAL A 127 5.05 -4.58 4.91
N ALA A 128 5.18 -5.77 5.52
CA ALA A 128 6.12 -6.03 6.60
C ALA A 128 7.57 -5.73 6.20
N TYR A 129 7.96 -6.02 4.95
CA TYR A 129 9.28 -5.69 4.45
C TYR A 129 9.46 -4.18 4.23
N LEU A 130 8.52 -3.53 3.54
CA LEU A 130 8.68 -2.11 3.16
C LEU A 130 8.79 -1.19 4.36
N VAL A 131 8.14 -1.49 5.48
CA VAL A 131 8.27 -0.71 6.73
C VAL A 131 9.66 -0.86 7.38
N THR A 132 10.45 -1.85 7.00
CA THR A 132 11.83 -2.02 7.50
C THR A 132 12.85 -1.14 6.79
N LEU A 133 12.48 -0.50 5.68
CA LEU A 133 13.38 0.31 4.84
C LEU A 133 13.69 1.70 5.42
N LYS A 134 13.38 1.91 6.69
CA LYS A 134 13.62 3.17 7.44
C LYS A 134 15.10 3.50 7.56
#